data_a9a68d069ac690ee087636d54d19ecb1
#
_entry.id   a9a68d069ac690ee087636d54d19ecb1
#
_cell.length_a   1.000
_cell.length_b   1.000
_cell.length_c   1.000
_cell.angle_alpha   90.00
_cell.angle_beta   90.00
_cell.angle_gamma   90.00
#
_symmetry.space_group_name_H-M   'P 1'
#
loop_
_entity.id
_entity.type
_entity.pdbx_description
1 polymer ?
#
loop_
_entity_poly.entity_id
_entity_poly.type
_entity_poly.pdbx_seq_one_letter_code
_entity_poly.pdbx_strand_id
1 'polypeptide(L)'
;WKGNEMSVQTIAVVGAMEQEIELLRESMANVKHVSFGKFSAYEGELAGKRMVLVLSGIGKVNAAVSTSWVIHQFAPDCVINTGSAGGLGKGLKVGDVVIGETVAHHDVDVTAFGYVWGQVPQLPAVFASDKNLICQAEKAAQVFEGAAVTQGLIVSGDRFVHSSEGVAEIRSHFLDVKAVEMEAAAIAQTCYQLEVPFVIIRAVSDSADEKADISFEEFL
;
A
#
# COMPACT_ATOMS: atom_id res chain seq x y z
N TRP A 1 -25.33 21.30 9.01
CA TRP A 1 -24.75 19.92 9.01
C TRP A 1 -23.29 20.04 9.42
N LYS A 2 -23.00 19.82 10.70
CA LYS A 2 -21.63 19.62 11.19
C LYS A 2 -21.30 18.17 10.82
N GLY A 3 -20.42 17.99 9.82
CA GLY A 3 -19.83 16.68 9.55
C GLY A 3 -19.11 16.21 10.80
N ASN A 4 -19.52 15.09 11.35
CA ASN A 4 -18.73 14.37 12.36
C ASN A 4 -17.37 14.05 11.72
N GLU A 5 -16.34 14.76 12.10
CA GLU A 5 -14.98 14.26 11.95
C GLU A 5 -14.92 12.99 12.80
N MET A 6 -14.95 11.83 12.15
CA MET A 6 -14.72 10.57 12.85
C MET A 6 -13.32 10.66 13.47
N SER A 7 -13.27 10.72 14.79
CA SER A 7 -12.00 10.71 15.51
C SER A 7 -11.39 9.32 15.31
N VAL A 8 -10.36 9.22 14.49
CA VAL A 8 -9.59 7.98 14.30
C VAL A 8 -8.92 7.61 15.62
N GLN A 9 -9.27 6.46 16.20
CA GLN A 9 -8.74 5.95 17.47
C GLN A 9 -7.81 4.76 17.26
N THR A 10 -8.13 3.89 16.31
CA THR A 10 -7.37 2.67 16.00
C THR A 10 -6.92 2.69 14.57
N ILE A 11 -5.62 2.56 14.34
CA ILE A 11 -4.99 2.55 13.03
C ILE A 11 -4.30 1.20 12.82
N ALA A 12 -4.61 0.53 11.72
CA ALA A 12 -3.84 -0.62 11.26
C ALA A 12 -2.84 -0.17 10.19
N VAL A 13 -1.58 -0.56 10.35
CA VAL A 13 -0.53 -0.36 9.36
C VAL A 13 -0.09 -1.72 8.83
N VAL A 14 -0.16 -1.91 7.53
CA VAL A 14 0.20 -3.16 6.87
C VAL A 14 1.49 -2.95 6.07
N GLY A 15 2.52 -3.74 6.39
CA GLY A 15 3.77 -3.83 5.65
C GLY A 15 4.06 -5.28 5.26
N ALA A 16 4.70 -5.49 4.11
CA ALA A 16 4.99 -6.83 3.61
C ALA A 16 6.15 -7.50 4.34
N MET A 17 7.16 -6.72 4.75
CA MET A 17 8.40 -7.20 5.34
C MET A 17 8.70 -6.50 6.67
N GLU A 18 9.50 -7.15 7.50
CA GLU A 18 9.91 -6.66 8.82
C GLU A 18 10.51 -5.25 8.76
N GLN A 19 11.40 -5.02 7.80
CA GLN A 19 12.09 -3.74 7.61
C GLN A 19 11.13 -2.57 7.37
N GLU A 20 9.97 -2.84 6.80
CA GLU A 20 8.96 -1.82 6.47
C GLU A 20 8.16 -1.34 7.68
N ILE A 21 8.16 -2.11 8.77
CA ILE A 21 7.39 -1.80 9.99
C ILE A 21 8.24 -1.64 11.26
N GLU A 22 9.51 -2.01 11.23
CA GLU A 22 10.39 -2.08 12.39
C GLU A 22 10.47 -0.75 13.16
N LEU A 23 10.69 0.33 12.46
CA LEU A 23 10.85 1.65 13.06
C LEU A 23 9.57 2.11 13.78
N LEU A 24 8.41 1.81 13.22
CA LEU A 24 7.12 2.08 13.86
C LEU A 24 6.95 1.21 15.12
N ARG A 25 7.28 -0.07 15.03
CA ARG A 25 7.19 -1.00 16.17
C ARG A 25 8.07 -0.55 17.34
N GLU A 26 9.30 -0.12 17.05
CA GLU A 26 10.22 0.40 18.07
C GLU A 26 9.73 1.69 18.74
N SER A 27 8.93 2.46 18.04
CA SER A 27 8.36 3.73 18.53
C SER A 27 7.08 3.56 19.35
N MET A 28 6.50 2.36 19.38
CA MET A 28 5.25 2.07 20.09
C MET A 28 5.49 1.71 21.55
N ALA A 29 4.51 2.06 22.40
CA ALA A 29 4.47 1.65 23.81
C ALA A 29 3.52 0.47 24.02
N ASN A 30 3.77 -0.33 25.07
CA ASN A 30 2.93 -1.45 25.49
C ASN A 30 2.64 -2.47 24.39
N VAL A 31 3.65 -2.80 23.61
CA VAL A 31 3.54 -3.70 22.45
C VAL A 31 3.23 -5.12 22.86
N LYS A 32 2.19 -5.69 22.23
CA LYS A 32 1.82 -7.11 22.34
C LYS A 32 1.90 -7.76 20.97
N HIS A 33 2.54 -8.92 20.90
CA HIS A 33 2.58 -9.73 19.69
C HIS A 33 1.33 -10.62 19.61
N VAL A 34 0.67 -10.61 18.47
CA VAL A 34 -0.50 -11.45 18.18
C VAL A 34 -0.25 -12.23 16.90
N SER A 35 -0.55 -13.52 16.92
CA SER A 35 -0.35 -14.41 15.78
C SER A 35 -1.68 -14.95 15.26
N PHE A 36 -1.74 -15.14 13.94
CA PHE A 36 -2.80 -15.86 13.26
C PHE A 36 -2.18 -16.76 12.19
N GLY A 37 -2.12 -18.05 12.44
CA GLY A 37 -1.33 -18.95 11.63
C GLY A 37 0.14 -18.51 11.59
N LYS A 38 0.64 -18.23 10.40
CA LYS A 38 2.00 -17.70 10.18
C LYS A 38 2.07 -16.17 10.12
N PHE A 39 0.94 -15.49 10.23
CA PHE A 39 0.91 -14.02 10.25
C PHE A 39 1.17 -13.48 11.64
N SER A 40 1.84 -12.33 11.71
CA SER A 40 2.13 -11.62 12.93
C SER A 40 1.56 -10.21 12.89
N ALA A 41 1.03 -9.77 14.03
CA ALA A 41 0.67 -8.39 14.27
C ALA A 41 1.23 -7.93 15.62
N TYR A 42 1.48 -6.65 15.75
CA TYR A 42 1.95 -5.99 16.95
C TYR A 42 0.95 -4.90 17.32
N GLU A 43 0.27 -5.07 18.43
CA GLU A 43 -0.69 -4.11 18.97
C GLU A 43 -0.02 -3.28 20.06
N GLY A 44 -0.19 -1.98 20.01
CA GLY A 44 0.38 -1.07 21.01
C GLY A 44 -0.19 0.33 20.90
N GLU A 45 0.52 1.28 21.42
CA GLU A 45 0.12 2.69 21.50
C GLU A 45 1.18 3.59 20.86
N LEU A 46 0.74 4.55 20.07
CA LEU A 46 1.59 5.59 19.49
C LEU A 46 0.80 6.90 19.37
N ALA A 47 1.37 7.99 19.90
CA ALA A 47 0.77 9.33 19.83
C ALA A 47 -0.68 9.38 20.33
N GLY A 48 -1.01 8.63 21.40
CA GLY A 48 -2.33 8.58 22.00
C GLY A 48 -3.36 7.75 21.24
N LYS A 49 -2.91 6.98 20.23
CA LYS A 49 -3.77 6.10 19.42
C LYS A 49 -3.37 4.65 19.58
N ARG A 50 -4.34 3.76 19.43
CA ARG A 50 -4.09 2.33 19.31
C ARG A 50 -3.55 2.04 17.92
N MET A 51 -2.40 1.39 17.86
CA MET A 51 -1.73 1.00 16.62
C MET A 51 -1.68 -0.52 16.50
N VAL A 52 -1.99 -1.02 15.32
CA VAL A 52 -1.83 -2.43 14.98
C VAL A 52 -0.92 -2.52 13.77
N LEU A 53 0.31 -2.96 13.96
CA LEU A 53 1.25 -3.21 12.87
C LEU A 53 1.12 -4.65 12.40
N VAL A 54 0.96 -4.84 11.11
CA VAL A 54 0.75 -6.16 10.51
C VAL A 54 1.86 -6.48 9.55
N LEU A 55 2.47 -7.64 9.75
CA LEU A 55 3.42 -8.21 8.81
C LEU A 55 2.67 -9.14 7.86
N SER A 56 2.41 -8.67 6.65
CA SER A 56 1.55 -9.39 5.71
C SER A 56 2.26 -10.52 4.95
N GLY A 57 3.58 -10.45 4.79
CA GLY A 57 4.27 -11.20 3.76
C GLY A 57 4.05 -10.62 2.36
N ILE A 58 4.74 -11.17 1.39
CA ILE A 58 4.78 -10.65 0.01
C ILE A 58 3.64 -11.26 -0.81
N GLY A 59 3.07 -10.46 -1.71
CA GLY A 59 2.08 -10.89 -2.69
C GLY A 59 0.64 -10.64 -2.27
N LYS A 60 -0.26 -10.74 -3.25
CA LYS A 60 -1.67 -10.33 -3.10
C LYS A 60 -2.47 -11.21 -2.14
N VAL A 61 -2.25 -12.52 -2.16
CA VAL A 61 -2.96 -13.45 -1.26
C VAL A 61 -2.58 -13.19 0.21
N ASN A 62 -1.30 -13.09 0.50
CA ASN A 62 -0.80 -12.76 1.83
C ASN A 62 -1.35 -11.43 2.33
N ALA A 63 -1.33 -10.42 1.47
CA ALA A 63 -1.85 -9.09 1.78
C ALA A 63 -3.36 -9.11 2.07
N ALA A 64 -4.16 -9.80 1.27
CA ALA A 64 -5.61 -9.90 1.46
C ALA A 64 -5.98 -10.65 2.74
N VAL A 65 -5.34 -11.80 2.99
CA VAL A 65 -5.63 -12.63 4.17
C VAL A 65 -5.27 -11.89 5.46
N SER A 66 -4.09 -11.29 5.52
CA SER A 66 -3.63 -10.56 6.71
C SER A 66 -4.46 -9.30 6.97
N THR A 67 -4.80 -8.54 5.94
CA THR A 67 -5.64 -7.34 6.07
C THR A 67 -7.05 -7.70 6.53
N SER A 68 -7.65 -8.74 5.96
CA SER A 68 -8.96 -9.24 6.40
C SER A 68 -8.95 -9.69 7.86
N TRP A 69 -7.93 -10.43 8.27
CA TRP A 69 -7.75 -10.84 9.66
C TRP A 69 -7.69 -9.63 10.61
N VAL A 70 -6.86 -8.65 10.29
CA VAL A 70 -6.67 -7.47 11.14
C VAL A 70 -7.93 -6.63 11.23
N ILE A 71 -8.65 -6.45 10.15
CA ILE A 71 -9.94 -5.74 10.15
C ILE A 71 -10.94 -6.45 11.06
N HIS A 72 -11.03 -7.76 10.96
CA HIS A 72 -11.94 -8.55 11.78
C HIS A 72 -11.53 -8.57 13.26
N GLN A 73 -10.25 -8.79 13.54
CA GLN A 73 -9.73 -8.97 14.90
C GLN A 73 -9.68 -7.67 15.72
N PHE A 74 -9.28 -6.57 15.10
CA PHE A 74 -8.96 -5.32 15.80
C PHE A 74 -9.93 -4.18 15.49
N ALA A 75 -10.82 -4.33 14.52
CA ALA A 75 -11.78 -3.32 14.09
C ALA A 75 -11.15 -1.91 13.93
N PRO A 76 -10.09 -1.74 13.12
CA PRO A 76 -9.44 -0.45 12.94
C PRO A 76 -10.38 0.55 12.25
N ASP A 77 -10.23 1.83 12.56
CA ASP A 77 -10.96 2.91 11.90
C ASP A 77 -10.43 3.18 10.49
N CYS A 78 -9.17 2.87 10.25
CA CYS A 78 -8.55 2.96 8.93
C CYS A 78 -7.36 1.99 8.79
N VAL A 79 -6.98 1.73 7.55
CA VAL A 79 -5.81 0.93 7.17
C VAL A 79 -4.84 1.79 6.39
N ILE A 80 -3.58 1.79 6.81
CA ILE A 80 -2.47 2.40 6.09
C ILE A 80 -1.58 1.28 5.57
N ASN A 81 -1.35 1.23 4.27
CA ASN A 81 -0.32 0.36 3.71
C ASN A 81 0.96 1.16 3.49
N THR A 82 2.05 0.67 4.03
CA THR A 82 3.39 1.22 3.82
C THR A 82 4.29 0.17 3.19
N GLY A 83 5.34 0.62 2.53
CA GLY A 83 6.34 -0.25 1.92
C GLY A 83 7.07 0.41 0.76
N SER A 84 7.84 -0.39 0.07
CA SER A 84 8.60 -0.02 -1.12
C SER A 84 7.79 -0.21 -2.40
N ALA A 85 8.22 0.42 -3.48
CA ALA A 85 7.66 0.25 -4.82
C ALA A 85 8.69 0.59 -5.90
N GLY A 86 8.53 0.00 -7.08
CA GLY A 86 9.21 0.42 -8.29
C GLY A 86 8.60 1.71 -8.83
N GLY A 87 9.41 2.75 -9.03
CA GLY A 87 8.96 4.03 -9.55
C GLY A 87 8.81 4.03 -11.06
N LEU A 88 7.63 4.34 -11.56
CA LEU A 88 7.31 4.43 -12.99
C LEU A 88 6.97 5.86 -13.42
N GLY A 89 6.63 6.74 -12.49
CA GLY A 89 6.33 8.14 -12.76
C GLY A 89 7.56 8.90 -13.26
N LYS A 90 7.36 9.82 -14.18
CA LYS A 90 8.45 10.62 -14.74
C LYS A 90 9.16 11.43 -13.65
N GLY A 91 10.48 11.31 -13.59
CA GLY A 91 11.32 12.06 -12.64
C GLY A 91 11.37 11.51 -11.23
N LEU A 92 10.69 10.39 -10.94
CA LEU A 92 10.79 9.74 -9.63
C LEU A 92 12.18 9.16 -9.40
N LYS A 93 12.69 9.35 -8.19
CA LYS A 93 13.99 8.85 -7.73
C LYS A 93 13.81 7.96 -6.51
N VAL A 94 14.79 7.11 -6.27
CA VAL A 94 14.87 6.32 -5.03
C VAL A 94 14.76 7.24 -3.81
N GLY A 95 13.89 6.88 -2.89
CA GLY A 95 13.54 7.67 -1.70
C GLY A 95 12.34 8.61 -1.86
N ASP A 96 11.88 8.86 -3.08
CA ASP A 96 10.65 9.63 -3.29
C ASP A 96 9.42 8.87 -2.78
N VAL A 97 8.40 9.60 -2.37
CA VAL A 97 7.17 9.05 -1.81
C VAL A 97 6.03 9.14 -2.83
N VAL A 98 5.34 8.04 -3.02
CA VAL A 98 4.12 7.96 -3.84
C VAL A 98 2.93 7.65 -2.96
N ILE A 99 1.95 8.55 -2.93
CA ILE A 99 0.66 8.31 -2.31
C ILE A 99 -0.28 7.77 -3.36
N GLY A 100 -0.79 6.56 -3.14
CA GLY A 100 -1.73 5.92 -4.05
C GLY A 100 -3.12 6.53 -3.97
N GLU A 101 -3.35 7.59 -4.69
CA GLU A 101 -4.69 8.18 -4.84
C GLU A 101 -5.69 7.15 -5.36
N THR A 102 -5.25 6.37 -6.35
CA THR A 102 -5.96 5.21 -6.88
C THR A 102 -5.04 4.00 -6.97
N VAL A 103 -5.63 2.82 -6.89
CA VAL A 103 -4.91 1.54 -6.89
C VAL A 103 -5.63 0.55 -7.79
N ALA A 104 -4.87 -0.21 -8.59
CA ALA A 104 -5.42 -1.22 -9.48
C ALA A 104 -4.53 -2.48 -9.55
N HIS A 105 -5.10 -3.60 -9.96
CA HIS A 105 -4.34 -4.79 -10.32
C HIS A 105 -3.77 -4.65 -11.73
N HIS A 106 -2.50 -4.95 -11.95
CA HIS A 106 -1.93 -4.97 -13.30
C HIS A 106 -1.93 -6.36 -13.94
N ASP A 107 -2.23 -7.40 -13.18
CA ASP A 107 -2.20 -8.80 -13.59
C ASP A 107 -3.59 -9.47 -13.67
N VAL A 108 -4.66 -8.69 -13.64
CA VAL A 108 -6.03 -9.18 -13.83
C VAL A 108 -6.48 -8.88 -15.25
N ASP A 109 -6.85 -9.91 -16.00
CA ASP A 109 -7.39 -9.79 -17.36
C ASP A 109 -8.71 -10.53 -17.49
N VAL A 110 -9.81 -9.78 -17.54
CA VAL A 110 -11.15 -10.27 -17.83
C VAL A 110 -11.75 -9.50 -19.03
N THR A 111 -10.88 -8.99 -19.89
CA THR A 111 -11.25 -8.22 -21.07
C THR A 111 -12.12 -9.01 -22.05
N ALA A 112 -12.00 -10.33 -22.09
CA ALA A 112 -12.86 -11.21 -22.88
C ALA A 112 -14.37 -11.05 -22.57
N PHE A 113 -14.70 -10.55 -21.38
CA PHE A 113 -16.08 -10.28 -20.94
C PHE A 113 -16.41 -8.78 -20.88
N GLY A 114 -15.61 -7.95 -21.53
CA GLY A 114 -15.86 -6.51 -21.63
C GLY A 114 -15.39 -5.66 -20.45
N TYR A 115 -14.67 -6.25 -19.48
CA TYR A 115 -14.04 -5.49 -18.42
C TYR A 115 -12.77 -4.80 -18.90
N VAL A 116 -12.41 -3.68 -18.28
CA VAL A 116 -11.13 -3.05 -18.54
C VAL A 116 -9.99 -3.85 -17.94
N TRP A 117 -8.79 -3.71 -18.46
CA TRP A 117 -7.61 -4.37 -17.91
C TRP A 117 -7.41 -4.02 -16.43
N GLY A 118 -7.16 -5.01 -15.60
CA GLY A 118 -6.99 -4.86 -14.15
C GLY A 118 -8.28 -4.92 -13.34
N GLN A 119 -9.43 -4.89 -13.97
CA GLN A 119 -10.71 -4.93 -13.27
C GLN A 119 -11.12 -6.36 -12.91
N VAL A 120 -11.29 -6.60 -11.61
CA VAL A 120 -11.98 -7.80 -11.12
C VAL A 120 -13.48 -7.65 -11.40
N PRO A 121 -14.15 -8.68 -11.95
CA PRO A 121 -15.59 -8.60 -12.26
C PRO A 121 -16.44 -8.11 -11.09
N GLN A 122 -17.40 -7.24 -11.39
CA GLN A 122 -18.35 -6.65 -10.45
C GLN A 122 -17.72 -5.69 -9.41
N LEU A 123 -16.44 -5.38 -9.52
CA LEU A 123 -15.75 -4.42 -8.68
C LEU A 123 -15.33 -3.18 -9.49
N PRO A 124 -14.98 -2.08 -8.84
CA PRO A 124 -14.41 -0.92 -9.52
C PRO A 124 -13.12 -1.26 -10.27
N ALA A 125 -12.86 -0.60 -11.38
CA ALA A 125 -11.61 -0.76 -12.13
C ALA A 125 -10.39 -0.28 -11.33
N VAL A 126 -10.57 0.74 -10.50
CA VAL A 126 -9.59 1.26 -9.56
C VAL A 126 -10.24 1.45 -8.20
N PHE A 127 -9.46 1.28 -7.14
CA PHE A 127 -9.89 1.55 -5.77
C PHE A 127 -9.31 2.89 -5.31
N ALA A 128 -10.15 3.76 -4.76
CA ALA A 128 -9.75 5.09 -4.31
C ALA A 128 -9.35 5.07 -2.84
N SER A 129 -8.18 5.60 -2.53
CA SER A 129 -7.78 5.92 -1.16
C SER A 129 -8.69 7.00 -0.56
N ASP A 130 -8.87 6.97 0.76
CA ASP A 130 -9.66 7.97 1.48
C ASP A 130 -9.02 9.37 1.36
N LYS A 131 -9.81 10.37 0.99
CA LYS A 131 -9.31 11.73 0.72
C LYS A 131 -8.74 12.41 1.97
N ASN A 132 -9.32 12.17 3.14
CA ASN A 132 -8.84 12.76 4.39
C ASN A 132 -7.49 12.11 4.79
N LEU A 133 -7.35 10.80 4.61
CA LEU A 133 -6.10 10.09 4.86
C LEU A 133 -5.00 10.51 3.86
N ILE A 134 -5.33 10.73 2.60
CA ILE A 134 -4.39 11.31 1.61
C ILE A 134 -3.89 12.68 2.07
N CYS A 135 -4.79 13.56 2.48
CA CYS A 135 -4.43 14.89 2.95
C CYS A 135 -3.50 14.86 4.16
N GLN A 136 -3.77 13.97 5.11
CA GLN A 136 -2.92 13.77 6.28
C GLN A 136 -1.55 13.19 5.90
N ALA A 137 -1.52 12.22 4.98
CA ALA A 137 -0.29 11.64 4.47
C ALA A 137 0.60 12.67 3.76
N GLU A 138 0.01 13.55 2.95
CA GLU A 138 0.75 14.65 2.30
C GLU A 138 1.38 15.59 3.32
N LYS A 139 0.63 15.99 4.33
CA LYS A 139 1.15 16.86 5.39
C LYS A 139 2.30 16.20 6.15
N ALA A 140 2.15 14.92 6.47
CA ALA A 140 3.20 14.15 7.17
C ALA A 140 4.45 13.99 6.30
N ALA A 141 4.30 13.75 5.01
CA ALA A 141 5.42 13.55 4.10
C ALA A 141 6.26 14.83 3.86
N GLN A 142 5.69 16.01 4.05
CA GLN A 142 6.41 17.30 3.95
C GLN A 142 7.54 17.45 4.97
N VAL A 143 7.55 16.65 6.02
CA VAL A 143 8.63 16.63 7.04
C VAL A 143 9.91 15.98 6.49
N PHE A 144 9.83 15.16 5.46
CA PHE A 144 10.99 14.51 4.85
C PHE A 144 11.69 15.47 3.88
N GLU A 145 12.76 16.09 4.33
CA GLU A 145 13.60 16.96 3.49
C GLU A 145 14.28 16.16 2.38
N GLY A 146 14.21 16.65 1.15
CA GLY A 146 14.89 16.08 -0.02
C GLY A 146 14.12 14.98 -0.76
N ALA A 147 12.98 14.52 -0.25
CA ALA A 147 12.11 13.59 -0.94
C ALA A 147 10.96 14.34 -1.65
N ALA A 148 10.74 14.02 -2.92
CA ALA A 148 9.55 14.48 -3.62
C ALA A 148 8.35 13.62 -3.19
N VAL A 149 7.18 14.25 -3.02
CA VAL A 149 5.92 13.57 -2.71
C VAL A 149 4.97 13.76 -3.88
N THR A 150 4.50 12.68 -4.46
CA THR A 150 3.54 12.71 -5.56
C THR A 150 2.32 11.84 -5.25
N GLN A 151 1.21 12.15 -5.89
CA GLN A 151 0.00 11.33 -5.83
C GLN A 151 -0.26 10.72 -7.21
N GLY A 152 -0.93 9.59 -7.24
CA GLY A 152 -1.37 8.99 -8.47
C GLY A 152 -1.69 7.51 -8.36
N LEU A 153 -1.66 6.83 -9.50
CA LEU A 153 -2.00 5.44 -9.62
C LEU A 153 -0.83 4.54 -9.22
N ILE A 154 -1.08 3.64 -8.28
CA ILE A 154 -0.21 2.51 -7.95
C ILE A 154 -0.86 1.23 -8.47
N VAL A 155 -0.09 0.38 -9.14
CA VAL A 155 -0.58 -0.90 -9.64
C VAL A 155 0.15 -2.06 -9.00
N SER A 156 -0.59 -3.15 -8.75
CA SER A 156 -0.08 -4.33 -8.05
C SER A 156 -0.28 -5.60 -8.86
N GLY A 157 0.66 -6.53 -8.72
CA GLY A 157 0.55 -7.88 -9.26
C GLY A 157 1.46 -8.85 -8.51
N ASP A 158 1.24 -10.15 -8.70
CA ASP A 158 2.06 -11.20 -8.08
C ASP A 158 3.32 -11.49 -8.90
N ARG A 159 4.03 -10.42 -9.25
CA ARG A 159 5.33 -10.50 -9.92
C ARG A 159 6.19 -9.29 -9.58
N PHE A 160 7.47 -9.53 -9.39
CA PHE A 160 8.46 -8.47 -9.26
C PHE A 160 8.83 -7.97 -10.67
N VAL A 161 8.47 -6.73 -10.98
CA VAL A 161 8.75 -6.12 -12.28
C VAL A 161 10.18 -5.60 -12.30
N HIS A 162 11.01 -6.15 -13.17
CA HIS A 162 12.45 -5.89 -13.22
C HIS A 162 13.00 -5.78 -14.65
N SER A 163 12.18 -5.41 -15.61
CA SER A 163 12.59 -5.27 -17.01
C SER A 163 11.87 -4.15 -17.74
N SER A 164 12.53 -3.60 -18.73
CA SER A 164 11.93 -2.57 -19.61
C SER A 164 10.70 -3.09 -20.34
N GLU A 165 10.65 -4.38 -20.67
CA GLU A 165 9.48 -5.03 -21.29
C GLU A 165 8.30 -5.09 -20.33
N GLY A 166 8.53 -5.48 -19.06
CA GLY A 166 7.51 -5.52 -18.03
C GLY A 166 6.94 -4.13 -17.73
N VAL A 167 7.78 -3.11 -17.68
CA VAL A 167 7.35 -1.72 -17.54
C VAL A 167 6.52 -1.25 -18.73
N ALA A 168 6.96 -1.57 -19.96
CA ALA A 168 6.23 -1.21 -21.17
C ALA A 168 4.84 -1.87 -21.23
N GLU A 169 4.73 -3.13 -20.83
CA GLU A 169 3.46 -3.86 -20.70
C GLU A 169 2.52 -3.12 -19.74
N ILE A 170 2.98 -2.77 -18.55
CA ILE A 170 2.17 -2.04 -17.56
C ILE A 170 1.73 -0.68 -18.11
N ARG A 171 2.63 0.10 -18.69
CA ARG A 171 2.32 1.41 -19.26
C ARG A 171 1.35 1.35 -20.43
N SER A 172 1.31 0.23 -21.16
CA SER A 172 0.35 0.05 -22.25
C SER A 172 -1.10 -0.02 -21.75
N HIS A 173 -1.31 -0.45 -20.52
CA HIS A 173 -2.64 -0.56 -19.89
C HIS A 173 -2.94 0.58 -18.91
N PHE A 174 -1.91 1.22 -18.35
CA PHE A 174 -2.02 2.26 -17.32
C PHE A 174 -1.12 3.44 -17.67
N LEU A 175 -1.66 4.38 -18.44
CA LEU A 175 -0.87 5.51 -18.99
C LEU A 175 -0.30 6.44 -17.89
N ASP A 176 -1.02 6.60 -16.79
CA ASP A 176 -0.66 7.53 -15.70
C ASP A 176 -0.06 6.83 -14.47
N VAL A 177 0.40 5.59 -14.64
CA VAL A 177 0.97 4.82 -13.52
C VAL A 177 2.20 5.52 -12.91
N LYS A 178 2.23 5.59 -11.58
CA LYS A 178 3.33 6.18 -10.80
C LYS A 178 4.26 5.15 -10.19
N ALA A 179 3.72 4.02 -9.74
CA ALA A 179 4.49 2.98 -9.07
C ALA A 179 3.88 1.60 -9.27
N VAL A 180 4.71 0.58 -9.13
CA VAL A 180 4.35 -0.83 -9.20
C VAL A 180 4.88 -1.57 -7.97
N GLU A 181 4.08 -2.47 -7.43
CA GLU A 181 4.43 -3.28 -6.27
C GLU A 181 3.53 -4.53 -6.21
N MET A 182 3.47 -5.25 -5.09
CA MET A 182 2.88 -6.58 -5.07
C MET A 182 1.73 -6.76 -4.05
N GLU A 183 1.29 -5.74 -3.34
CA GLU A 183 0.30 -5.87 -2.24
C GLU A 183 -0.85 -4.87 -2.27
N ALA A 184 -0.62 -3.65 -2.68
CA ALA A 184 -1.55 -2.54 -2.44
C ALA A 184 -2.94 -2.75 -3.02
N ALA A 185 -3.08 -3.29 -4.22
CA ALA A 185 -4.40 -3.55 -4.82
C ALA A 185 -5.20 -4.60 -4.04
N ALA A 186 -4.52 -5.61 -3.48
CA ALA A 186 -5.18 -6.61 -2.64
C ALA A 186 -5.64 -6.01 -1.30
N ILE A 187 -4.84 -5.15 -0.69
CA ILE A 187 -5.20 -4.42 0.52
C ILE A 187 -6.38 -3.48 0.25
N ALA A 188 -6.30 -2.71 -0.83
CA ALA A 188 -7.35 -1.78 -1.25
C ALA A 188 -8.67 -2.49 -1.54
N GLN A 189 -8.64 -3.59 -2.29
CA GLN A 189 -9.81 -4.40 -2.56
C GLN A 189 -10.42 -4.98 -1.29
N THR A 190 -9.61 -5.48 -0.38
CA THR A 190 -10.06 -6.00 0.92
C THR A 190 -10.74 -4.91 1.74
N CYS A 191 -10.14 -3.73 1.84
CA CYS A 191 -10.73 -2.58 2.54
C CYS A 191 -12.02 -2.11 1.88
N TYR A 192 -12.07 -2.08 0.54
CA TYR A 192 -13.29 -1.74 -0.19
C TYR A 192 -14.43 -2.72 0.12
N GLN A 193 -14.16 -4.02 0.07
CA GLN A 193 -15.16 -5.05 0.34
C GLN A 193 -15.63 -5.07 1.81
N LEU A 194 -14.75 -4.71 2.74
CA LEU A 194 -15.06 -4.68 4.17
C LEU A 194 -15.41 -3.28 4.68
N GLU A 195 -15.53 -2.31 3.78
CA GLU A 195 -15.96 -0.93 4.06
C GLU A 195 -15.09 -0.21 5.11
N VAL A 196 -13.77 -0.38 5.00
CA VAL A 196 -12.79 0.30 5.85
C VAL A 196 -12.01 1.33 5.03
N PRO A 197 -11.93 2.59 5.47
CA PRO A 197 -11.09 3.60 4.81
C PRO A 197 -9.62 3.19 4.79
N PHE A 198 -8.93 3.47 3.69
CA PHE A 198 -7.52 3.14 3.55
C PHE A 198 -6.75 4.23 2.80
N VAL A 199 -5.43 4.20 2.95
CA VAL A 199 -4.48 4.96 2.13
C VAL A 199 -3.24 4.10 1.87
N ILE A 200 -2.68 4.23 0.67
CA ILE A 200 -1.45 3.56 0.26
C ILE A 200 -0.34 4.60 0.19
N ILE A 201 0.79 4.33 0.89
CA ILE A 201 1.96 5.21 0.92
C ILE A 201 3.18 4.35 0.65
N ARG A 202 3.88 4.61 -0.45
CA ARG A 202 5.05 3.83 -0.85
C ARG A 202 6.27 4.71 -1.06
N ALA A 203 7.44 4.21 -0.70
CA ALA A 203 8.72 4.82 -1.04
C ALA A 203 9.31 4.11 -2.26
N VAL A 204 9.85 4.89 -3.18
CA VAL A 204 10.50 4.35 -4.38
C VAL A 204 11.82 3.70 -3.98
N SER A 205 11.95 2.40 -4.22
CA SER A 205 13.17 1.62 -3.95
C SER A 205 14.00 1.36 -5.21
N ASP A 206 13.39 1.42 -6.36
CA ASP A 206 13.97 1.08 -7.66
C ASP A 206 13.15 1.69 -8.79
N SER A 207 13.62 1.50 -10.03
CA SER A 207 12.94 1.98 -11.24
C SER A 207 12.24 0.86 -12.04
N ALA A 208 12.06 -0.31 -11.44
CA ALA A 208 11.50 -1.52 -12.05
C ALA A 208 12.21 -1.94 -13.36
N ASP A 209 13.46 -1.55 -13.53
CA ASP A 209 14.33 -1.89 -14.66
C ASP A 209 15.20 -3.14 -14.38
N GLU A 210 16.16 -3.40 -15.24
CA GLU A 210 17.04 -4.57 -15.15
C GLU A 210 17.99 -4.57 -13.93
N LYS A 211 18.03 -3.48 -13.16
CA LYS A 211 18.79 -3.32 -11.90
C LYS A 211 17.89 -3.23 -10.68
N ALA A 212 16.60 -3.46 -10.83
CA ALA A 212 15.63 -3.25 -9.78
C ALA A 212 15.88 -4.13 -8.55
N ASP A 213 16.31 -5.37 -8.74
CA ASP A 213 16.64 -6.30 -7.66
C ASP A 213 17.79 -5.78 -6.78
N ILE A 214 18.87 -5.31 -7.38
CA ILE A 214 20.03 -4.75 -6.68
C ILE A 214 19.63 -3.47 -5.94
N SER A 215 18.94 -2.56 -6.62
CA SER A 215 18.49 -1.30 -6.03
C SER A 215 17.52 -1.51 -4.87
N PHE A 216 16.64 -2.51 -4.98
CA PHE A 216 15.72 -2.88 -3.93
C PHE A 216 16.44 -3.41 -2.68
N GLU A 217 17.43 -4.30 -2.85
CA GLU A 217 18.23 -4.84 -1.74
C GLU A 217 19.05 -3.75 -1.03
N GLU A 218 19.60 -2.80 -1.79
CA GLU A 218 20.35 -1.65 -1.23
C GLU A 218 19.44 -0.65 -0.50
N PHE A 219 18.16 -0.58 -0.87
CA PHE A 219 17.18 0.32 -0.25
C PHE A 219 16.72 -0.18 1.12
N LEU A 220 16.58 -1.49 1.32
CA LEU A 220 16.13 -2.12 2.58
C LEU A 220 17.15 -1.94 3.70
#